data_0a7a6323130b88fa62ebb9801957ba2c
#
_entry.id   0a7a6323130b88fa62ebb9801957ba2c
#
_cell.length_a   1.000
_cell.length_b   1.000
_cell.length_c   1.000
_cell.angle_alpha   90.00
_cell.angle_beta   90.00
_cell.angle_gamma   90.00
#
_symmetry.space_group_name_H-M   'P 1'
#
loop_
_entity.id
_entity.type
_entity.pdbx_description
1 polymer ?
#
loop_
_entity_poly.entity_id
_entity_poly.type
_entity_poly.pdbx_seq_one_letter_code
_entity_poly.pdbx_strand_id
1 'polypeptide(L)'
;MRVEISQYNTIADGTKRTFLDSDEMKEYGCCGILSPTDVSYFNVFVNGLLQPQKNYILEKGRLFFTTQNIPSKGQSVTILFVTWKNLNFETMDSIEWQYNAVSNGTKKIYRNQDELPEYKSRGIPSPCDVSFFNLFVNGVLQPKSNYYVRNGILELTTKDAPSNGALIILESVIVHTPEQRLVRMNAFAYNAYSNGSKIYTNQNNIPMYGMDGIEKEEDCSYQNLFVNGILQPHINYCIRKNCLIFRTEDSPTINAPITLQSVDSAIAIPYCKTQFSEKALAHWKKIYQTNQYLDDST
;
A
#
# COMPACT_ATOMS: atom_id res chain seq x y z
N MET A 1 16.63 -11.64 0.81
CA MET A 1 16.23 -10.30 1.27
C MET A 1 15.28 -10.48 2.43
N ARG A 2 15.35 -9.63 3.45
CA ARG A 2 14.45 -9.64 4.62
C ARG A 2 13.74 -8.29 4.70
N VAL A 3 12.54 -8.28 5.27
CA VAL A 3 11.79 -7.04 5.51
C VAL A 3 11.46 -6.94 6.99
N GLU A 4 11.61 -5.76 7.54
CA GLU A 4 11.18 -5.40 8.88
C GLU A 4 10.07 -4.36 8.76
N ILE A 5 8.95 -4.60 9.43
CA ILE A 5 7.80 -3.73 9.46
C ILE A 5 7.59 -3.24 10.89
N SER A 6 7.41 -1.95 11.04
CA SER A 6 7.04 -1.33 12.31
C SER A 6 5.91 -0.32 12.09
N GLN A 7 5.09 -0.12 13.09
CA GLN A 7 4.00 0.84 13.05
C GLN A 7 3.98 1.68 14.31
N TYR A 8 3.91 2.99 14.13
CA TYR A 8 3.52 3.93 15.18
C TYR A 8 2.03 4.21 15.02
N ASN A 9 1.27 4.10 16.09
CA ASN A 9 -0.19 4.29 16.06
C ASN A 9 -0.61 5.24 17.18
N THR A 10 -1.44 6.23 16.86
CA THR A 10 -2.03 7.15 17.85
C THR A 10 -3.38 7.66 17.37
N ILE A 11 -4.09 8.34 18.28
CA ILE A 11 -5.37 9.01 18.01
C ILE A 11 -5.19 10.52 18.20
N ALA A 12 -5.62 11.28 17.20
CA ALA A 12 -5.57 12.74 17.26
C ALA A 12 -6.56 13.31 18.30
N ASP A 13 -6.13 14.32 19.03
CA ASP A 13 -6.96 15.06 19.99
C ASP A 13 -7.71 16.25 19.35
N GLY A 14 -7.43 16.55 18.08
CA GLY A 14 -8.01 17.65 17.32
C GLY A 14 -7.35 19.01 17.57
N THR A 15 -6.29 19.07 18.39
CA THR A 15 -5.59 20.31 18.72
C THR A 15 -4.11 20.27 18.37
N LYS A 16 -3.52 19.08 18.38
CA LYS A 16 -2.09 18.88 18.12
C LYS A 16 -1.78 18.84 16.63
N ARG A 17 -0.70 19.51 16.29
CA ARG A 17 -0.03 19.44 14.98
C ARG A 17 1.22 18.56 15.03
N THR A 18 1.73 18.32 16.23
CA THR A 18 2.94 17.54 16.51
C THR A 18 2.58 16.31 17.29
N PHE A 19 3.08 15.15 16.83
CA PHE A 19 2.96 13.87 17.51
C PHE A 19 4.36 13.40 17.89
N LEU A 20 4.50 12.86 19.10
CA LEU A 20 5.76 12.41 19.70
C LEU A 20 5.66 10.90 20.06
N ASP A 21 6.79 10.28 20.39
CA ASP A 21 6.83 8.91 20.91
C ASP A 21 5.90 8.71 22.13
N SER A 22 5.75 9.75 22.96
CA SER A 22 4.86 9.71 24.12
C SER A 22 3.36 9.66 23.78
N ASP A 23 2.98 9.99 22.54
CA ASP A 23 1.60 9.93 22.08
C ASP A 23 1.23 8.55 21.53
N GLU A 24 2.21 7.63 21.40
CA GLU A 24 1.98 6.28 20.89
C GLU A 24 1.06 5.47 21.81
N MET A 25 0.10 4.80 21.20
CA MET A 25 -0.79 3.86 21.87
C MET A 25 -0.05 2.56 22.13
N LYS A 26 0.41 2.37 23.36
CA LYS A 26 1.29 1.24 23.77
C LYS A 26 0.66 -0.15 23.53
N GLU A 27 -0.65 -0.23 23.49
CA GLU A 27 -1.36 -1.46 23.14
C GLU A 27 -1.15 -1.92 21.71
N TYR A 28 -0.71 -1.04 20.81
CA TYR A 28 -0.47 -1.37 19.38
C TYR A 28 1.01 -1.48 19.02
N GLY A 29 1.90 -1.20 19.95
CA GLY A 29 3.34 -1.24 19.75
C GLY A 29 4.08 -0.28 20.66
N CYS A 30 5.39 -0.28 20.55
CA CYS A 30 6.26 0.62 21.29
C CYS A 30 7.54 0.93 20.49
N CYS A 31 7.41 1.03 19.17
CA CYS A 31 8.58 1.32 18.33
C CYS A 31 8.93 2.80 18.30
N GLY A 32 8.00 3.68 18.72
CA GLY A 32 8.13 5.11 18.57
C GLY A 32 8.15 5.55 17.10
N ILE A 33 8.53 6.78 16.87
CA ILE A 33 8.70 7.35 15.53
C ILE A 33 10.15 7.18 15.11
N LEU A 34 10.38 6.23 14.19
CA LEU A 34 11.73 5.91 13.70
C LEU A 34 12.29 7.06 12.86
N SER A 35 13.63 7.13 12.78
CA SER A 35 14.29 8.07 11.87
C SER A 35 14.03 7.67 10.41
N PRO A 36 13.68 8.63 9.53
CA PRO A 36 13.61 8.37 8.09
C PRO A 36 14.88 7.75 7.50
N THR A 37 16.04 8.00 8.12
CA THR A 37 17.33 7.46 7.67
C THR A 37 17.57 6.00 8.09
N ASP A 38 16.79 5.50 9.04
CA ASP A 38 16.95 4.14 9.58
C ASP A 38 16.04 3.12 8.87
N VAL A 39 15.13 3.60 8.02
CA VAL A 39 14.15 2.80 7.28
C VAL A 39 14.31 2.97 5.77
N SER A 40 13.82 2.03 4.99
CA SER A 40 13.85 2.17 3.53
C SER A 40 12.81 3.17 3.05
N TYR A 41 11.58 3.08 3.53
CA TYR A 41 10.54 4.10 3.31
C TYR A 41 9.49 4.06 4.43
N PHE A 42 8.63 5.05 4.43
CA PHE A 42 7.53 5.13 5.40
C PHE A 42 6.31 5.81 4.80
N ASN A 43 5.15 5.47 5.30
CA ASN A 43 3.87 6.04 4.93
C ASN A 43 3.14 6.60 6.15
N VAL A 44 2.61 7.80 6.03
CA VAL A 44 1.77 8.43 7.06
C VAL A 44 0.33 8.37 6.62
N PHE A 45 -0.52 7.81 7.46
CA PHE A 45 -1.97 7.75 7.25
C PHE A 45 -2.70 8.57 8.32
N VAL A 46 -3.70 9.33 7.89
CA VAL A 46 -4.65 10.00 8.79
C VAL A 46 -6.03 9.48 8.47
N ASN A 47 -6.66 8.81 9.42
CA ASN A 47 -7.97 8.17 9.25
C ASN A 47 -8.07 7.32 7.97
N GLY A 48 -7.01 6.54 7.69
CA GLY A 48 -6.87 5.68 6.52
C GLY A 48 -6.47 6.39 5.22
N LEU A 49 -6.40 7.71 5.20
CA LEU A 49 -5.94 8.46 4.03
C LEU A 49 -4.42 8.58 4.05
N LEU A 50 -3.76 8.01 3.04
CA LEU A 50 -2.33 8.21 2.80
C LEU A 50 -2.05 9.71 2.62
N GLN A 51 -1.07 10.23 3.34
CA GLN A 51 -0.73 11.65 3.32
C GLN A 51 0.39 11.90 2.32
N PRO A 52 0.27 12.94 1.47
CA PRO A 52 1.40 13.41 0.67
C PRO A 52 2.57 13.86 1.56
N GLN A 53 3.79 13.50 1.17
CA GLN A 53 5.00 13.79 1.95
C GLN A 53 5.19 15.28 2.27
N LYS A 54 4.65 16.16 1.43
CA LYS A 54 4.65 17.62 1.66
C LYS A 54 3.80 18.08 2.86
N ASN A 55 2.85 17.25 3.26
CA ASN A 55 1.90 17.60 4.32
C ASN A 55 2.48 17.43 5.72
N TYR A 56 3.70 16.88 5.83
CA TYR A 56 4.31 16.61 7.13
C TYR A 56 5.85 16.64 7.06
N ILE A 57 6.44 16.75 8.23
CA ILE A 57 7.87 16.54 8.47
C ILE A 57 7.98 15.38 9.47
N LEU A 58 8.76 14.37 9.11
CA LEU A 58 9.08 13.25 9.97
C LEU A 58 10.54 13.31 10.39
N GLU A 59 10.76 13.25 11.69
CA GLU A 59 12.07 13.17 12.32
C GLU A 59 12.03 12.05 13.37
N LYS A 60 13.18 11.59 13.83
CA LYS A 60 13.22 10.64 14.93
C LYS A 60 12.48 11.19 16.15
N GLY A 61 11.50 10.42 16.63
CA GLY A 61 10.68 10.82 17.79
C GLY A 61 9.61 11.88 17.52
N ARG A 62 9.44 12.34 16.27
CA ARG A 62 8.53 13.46 15.98
C ARG A 62 7.91 13.37 14.59
N LEU A 63 6.58 13.49 14.52
CA LEU A 63 5.80 13.78 13.31
C LEU A 63 5.16 15.16 13.46
N PHE A 64 5.37 16.06 12.48
CA PHE A 64 4.80 17.40 12.45
C PHE A 64 4.01 17.63 11.16
N PHE A 65 2.71 17.97 11.25
CA PHE A 65 1.90 18.33 10.10
C PHE A 65 2.11 19.80 9.70
N THR A 66 2.48 20.02 8.43
CA THR A 66 2.74 21.36 7.85
C THR A 66 1.48 21.99 7.29
N THR A 67 0.41 21.22 7.07
CA THR A 67 -0.87 21.69 6.53
C THR A 67 -1.59 22.62 7.49
N GLN A 68 -2.47 23.50 6.98
CA GLN A 68 -3.32 24.33 7.83
C GLN A 68 -4.30 23.47 8.64
N ASN A 69 -4.89 22.46 8.01
CA ASN A 69 -5.78 21.52 8.68
C ASN A 69 -4.94 20.45 9.41
N ILE A 70 -5.25 20.26 10.66
CA ILE A 70 -4.67 19.22 11.51
C ILE A 70 -5.62 18.02 11.59
N PRO A 71 -5.15 16.83 11.98
CA PRO A 71 -6.02 15.69 12.21
C PRO A 71 -7.09 16.01 13.25
N SER A 72 -8.36 15.75 12.91
CA SER A 72 -9.49 16.01 13.80
C SER A 72 -9.51 15.04 14.98
N LYS A 73 -10.15 15.44 16.07
CA LYS A 73 -10.31 14.58 17.25
C LYS A 73 -10.91 13.23 16.89
N GLY A 74 -10.28 12.16 17.38
CA GLY A 74 -10.70 10.78 17.16
C GLY A 74 -10.19 10.15 15.85
N GLN A 75 -9.53 10.91 14.99
CA GLN A 75 -8.90 10.33 13.79
C GLN A 75 -7.62 9.57 14.16
N SER A 76 -7.44 8.39 13.58
CA SER A 76 -6.19 7.64 13.69
C SER A 76 -5.06 8.35 12.96
N VAL A 77 -3.87 8.34 13.54
CA VAL A 77 -2.61 8.72 12.89
C VAL A 77 -1.70 7.51 12.97
N THR A 78 -1.38 6.94 11.83
CA THR A 78 -0.55 5.74 11.73
C THR A 78 0.66 6.03 10.84
N ILE A 79 1.85 5.65 11.30
CA ILE A 79 3.04 5.64 10.46
C ILE A 79 3.43 4.19 10.24
N LEU A 80 3.50 3.77 8.98
CA LEU A 80 4.03 2.48 8.57
C LEU A 80 5.49 2.67 8.18
N PHE A 81 6.40 1.98 8.83
CA PHE A 81 7.81 1.93 8.50
C PHE A 81 8.14 0.59 7.83
N VAL A 82 8.81 0.65 6.70
CA VAL A 82 9.26 -0.54 5.94
C VAL A 82 10.76 -0.46 5.75
N THR A 83 11.46 -1.50 6.21
CA THR A 83 12.92 -1.59 6.12
C THR A 83 13.31 -2.85 5.36
N TRP A 84 13.77 -2.68 4.14
CA TRP A 84 14.34 -3.75 3.33
C TRP A 84 15.79 -3.98 3.73
N LYS A 85 16.14 -5.23 4.01
CA LYS A 85 17.50 -5.64 4.36
C LYS A 85 18.08 -6.54 3.28
N ASN A 86 19.32 -6.29 2.89
CA ASN A 86 20.07 -7.20 2.02
C ASN A 86 20.52 -8.46 2.80
N LEU A 87 21.30 -9.34 2.16
CA LEU A 87 21.81 -10.55 2.79
C LEU A 87 22.82 -10.29 3.94
N ASN A 88 23.42 -9.10 3.97
CA ASN A 88 24.33 -8.65 5.02
C ASN A 88 23.61 -7.88 6.15
N PHE A 89 22.26 -7.86 6.13
CA PHE A 89 21.40 -7.11 7.07
C PHE A 89 21.57 -5.59 7.01
N GLU A 90 22.11 -5.04 5.91
CA GLU A 90 22.19 -3.61 5.68
C GLU A 90 20.87 -3.10 5.12
N THR A 91 20.44 -1.89 5.52
CA THR A 91 19.25 -1.24 5.01
C THR A 91 19.45 -0.90 3.53
N MET A 92 18.48 -1.29 2.71
CA MET A 92 18.49 -1.01 1.27
C MET A 92 17.83 0.34 1.01
N ASP A 93 18.42 1.10 0.11
CA ASP A 93 17.84 2.38 -0.34
C ASP A 93 16.53 2.14 -1.07
N SER A 94 15.55 2.97 -0.77
CA SER A 94 14.33 3.02 -1.57
C SER A 94 13.90 4.46 -1.81
N ILE A 95 13.16 4.62 -2.90
CA ILE A 95 12.51 5.87 -3.26
C ILE A 95 11.02 5.59 -3.29
N GLU A 96 10.26 6.41 -2.59
CA GLU A 96 8.81 6.41 -2.67
C GLU A 96 8.38 7.78 -3.17
N TRP A 97 7.47 7.82 -4.13
CA TRP A 97 6.76 9.04 -4.50
C TRP A 97 5.30 8.76 -4.81
N GLN A 98 4.51 9.80 -4.74
CA GLN A 98 3.08 9.73 -4.93
C GLN A 98 2.66 10.66 -6.08
N TYR A 99 1.85 10.14 -6.98
CA TYR A 99 1.04 10.93 -7.90
C TYR A 99 -0.30 11.19 -7.24
N ASN A 100 -0.71 12.45 -7.12
CA ASN A 100 -1.92 12.86 -6.43
C ASN A 100 -2.87 13.58 -7.39
N ALA A 101 -4.11 13.12 -7.50
CA ALA A 101 -5.14 13.74 -8.30
C ALA A 101 -6.50 13.70 -7.58
N VAL A 102 -7.48 14.43 -8.12
CA VAL A 102 -8.87 14.45 -7.64
C VAL A 102 -9.80 14.02 -8.75
N SER A 103 -10.72 13.13 -8.43
CA SER A 103 -11.76 12.70 -9.36
C SER A 103 -12.79 13.80 -9.59
N ASN A 104 -13.21 13.92 -10.85
CA ASN A 104 -14.36 14.77 -11.23
C ASN A 104 -15.70 14.02 -11.32
N GLY A 105 -15.73 12.76 -10.85
CA GLY A 105 -16.91 11.91 -10.86
C GLY A 105 -17.17 11.15 -12.17
N THR A 106 -16.41 11.43 -13.24
CA THR A 106 -16.61 10.78 -14.55
C THR A 106 -15.33 10.24 -15.17
N LYS A 107 -14.19 10.78 -14.74
CA LYS A 107 -12.88 10.46 -15.30
C LYS A 107 -12.36 9.14 -14.80
N LYS A 108 -11.87 8.29 -15.72
CA LYS A 108 -11.23 7.01 -15.44
C LYS A 108 -9.77 6.95 -15.91
N ILE A 109 -9.34 7.91 -16.73
CA ILE A 109 -7.96 7.98 -17.23
C ILE A 109 -7.32 9.25 -16.68
N TYR A 110 -6.28 9.07 -15.90
CA TYR A 110 -5.47 10.14 -15.30
C TYR A 110 -4.11 10.21 -15.99
N ARG A 111 -3.63 11.43 -16.23
CA ARG A 111 -2.36 11.71 -16.89
C ARG A 111 -1.50 12.62 -16.00
N ASN A 112 -0.23 12.80 -16.35
CA ASN A 112 0.66 13.70 -15.60
C ASN A 112 0.09 15.10 -15.40
N GLN A 113 -0.65 15.60 -16.38
CA GLN A 113 -1.29 16.94 -16.32
C GLN A 113 -2.47 17.03 -15.33
N ASP A 114 -3.00 15.91 -14.87
CA ASP A 114 -4.11 15.84 -13.90
C ASP A 114 -3.62 15.82 -12.46
N GLU A 115 -2.30 15.78 -12.29
CA GLU A 115 -1.70 15.83 -10.97
C GLU A 115 -1.92 17.19 -10.32
N LEU A 116 -2.18 17.15 -9.00
CA LEU A 116 -2.36 18.35 -8.19
C LEU A 116 -1.02 19.11 -8.10
N PRO A 117 -0.94 20.36 -8.60
CA PRO A 117 0.32 21.11 -8.70
C PRO A 117 1.03 21.33 -7.36
N GLU A 118 0.26 21.40 -6.28
CA GLU A 118 0.76 21.61 -4.92
C GLU A 118 1.65 20.46 -4.44
N TYR A 119 1.51 19.25 -4.98
CA TYR A 119 2.30 18.10 -4.54
C TYR A 119 3.56 17.83 -5.37
N LYS A 120 3.72 18.51 -6.54
CA LYS A 120 4.93 18.53 -7.37
C LYS A 120 5.63 17.19 -7.52
N SER A 121 4.91 16.18 -7.90
CA SER A 121 5.47 14.87 -8.13
C SER A 121 6.18 14.78 -9.51
N ARG A 122 6.75 13.63 -9.76
CA ARG A 122 7.42 13.30 -11.04
C ARG A 122 6.43 12.75 -12.07
N GLY A 123 5.12 12.85 -11.81
CA GLY A 123 4.08 12.25 -12.62
C GLY A 123 3.96 10.74 -12.41
N ILE A 124 3.36 10.05 -13.36
CA ILE A 124 3.13 8.59 -13.33
C ILE A 124 4.30 7.90 -14.03
N PRO A 125 5.15 7.15 -13.29
CA PRO A 125 6.32 6.50 -13.87
C PRO A 125 5.95 5.29 -14.72
N SER A 126 6.90 4.85 -15.56
CA SER A 126 6.78 3.57 -16.24
C SER A 126 6.80 2.41 -15.24
N PRO A 127 5.96 1.38 -15.40
CA PRO A 127 6.05 0.17 -14.60
C PRO A 127 7.42 -0.52 -14.67
N CYS A 128 8.19 -0.25 -15.72
CA CYS A 128 9.54 -0.77 -15.84
C CYS A 128 10.54 -0.15 -14.85
N ASP A 129 10.22 1.00 -14.28
CA ASP A 129 11.12 1.78 -13.43
C ASP A 129 10.73 1.70 -11.94
N VAL A 130 9.73 0.88 -11.60
CA VAL A 130 9.15 0.81 -10.25
C VAL A 130 9.16 -0.63 -9.74
N SER A 131 9.40 -0.84 -8.46
CA SER A 131 9.32 -2.16 -7.84
C SER A 131 7.87 -2.64 -7.77
N PHE A 132 6.96 -1.78 -7.31
CA PHE A 132 5.52 -1.99 -7.32
C PHE A 132 4.76 -0.67 -7.14
N PHE A 133 3.45 -0.71 -7.46
CA PHE A 133 2.51 0.37 -7.23
C PHE A 133 1.46 -0.01 -6.20
N ASN A 134 0.97 0.99 -5.46
CA ASN A 134 -0.28 0.95 -4.73
C ASN A 134 -1.18 2.08 -5.21
N LEU A 135 -2.42 1.76 -5.54
CA LEU A 135 -3.43 2.77 -5.86
C LEU A 135 -4.39 2.89 -4.69
N PHE A 136 -4.53 4.09 -4.16
CA PHE A 136 -5.54 4.42 -3.18
C PHE A 136 -6.59 5.33 -3.81
N VAL A 137 -7.86 4.96 -3.65
CA VAL A 137 -9.00 5.80 -4.02
C VAL A 137 -9.74 6.14 -2.74
N ASN A 138 -9.72 7.41 -2.37
CA ASN A 138 -10.33 7.90 -1.12
C ASN A 138 -9.87 7.10 0.13
N GLY A 139 -8.57 6.78 0.18
CA GLY A 139 -7.93 6.00 1.26
C GLY A 139 -8.08 4.49 1.15
N VAL A 140 -8.90 3.98 0.24
CA VAL A 140 -9.07 2.53 0.06
C VAL A 140 -8.05 2.01 -0.95
N LEU A 141 -7.21 1.07 -0.52
CA LEU A 141 -6.27 0.36 -1.40
C LEU A 141 -7.05 -0.42 -2.47
N GLN A 142 -6.71 -0.19 -3.73
CA GLN A 142 -7.40 -0.80 -4.86
C GLN A 142 -6.73 -2.12 -5.28
N PRO A 143 -7.54 -3.15 -5.58
CA PRO A 143 -7.06 -4.36 -6.23
C PRO A 143 -6.39 -4.04 -7.58
N LYS A 144 -5.36 -4.83 -7.95
CA LYS A 144 -4.65 -4.65 -9.24
C LYS A 144 -5.56 -4.79 -10.45
N SER A 145 -6.65 -5.56 -10.35
CA SER A 145 -7.68 -5.68 -11.38
C SER A 145 -8.45 -4.39 -11.67
N ASN A 146 -8.41 -3.42 -10.74
CA ASN A 146 -9.17 -2.17 -10.85
C ASN A 146 -8.42 -1.05 -11.57
N TYR A 147 -7.18 -1.27 -11.95
CA TYR A 147 -6.40 -0.24 -12.62
C TYR A 147 -5.24 -0.79 -13.46
N TYR A 148 -4.81 0.03 -14.39
CA TYR A 148 -3.67 -0.21 -15.24
C TYR A 148 -2.76 1.01 -15.27
N VAL A 149 -1.43 0.81 -15.16
CA VAL A 149 -0.43 1.88 -15.19
C VAL A 149 0.46 1.74 -16.41
N ARG A 150 0.60 2.83 -17.15
CA ARG A 150 1.61 3.01 -18.21
C ARG A 150 2.41 4.26 -17.90
N ASN A 151 3.50 4.48 -18.60
CA ASN A 151 4.25 5.72 -18.49
C ASN A 151 3.35 6.94 -18.78
N GLY A 152 3.18 7.79 -17.78
CA GLY A 152 2.35 8.99 -17.85
C GLY A 152 0.83 8.76 -17.80
N ILE A 153 0.36 7.53 -17.58
CA ILE A 153 -1.07 7.19 -17.60
C ILE A 153 -1.43 6.22 -16.48
N LEU A 154 -2.46 6.56 -15.71
CA LEU A 154 -3.20 5.67 -14.83
C LEU A 154 -4.62 5.53 -15.40
N GLU A 155 -5.05 4.31 -15.68
CA GLU A 155 -6.38 3.98 -16.18
C GLU A 155 -7.12 3.12 -15.15
N LEU A 156 -8.33 3.52 -14.78
CA LEU A 156 -9.22 2.74 -13.92
C LEU A 156 -10.09 1.82 -14.78
N THR A 157 -10.06 0.54 -14.50
CA THR A 157 -10.80 -0.52 -15.22
C THR A 157 -12.17 -0.78 -14.60
N THR A 158 -12.48 -0.16 -13.46
CA THR A 158 -13.78 -0.28 -12.78
C THR A 158 -14.94 0.17 -13.66
N LYS A 159 -16.13 -0.38 -13.44
CA LYS A 159 -17.35 0.01 -14.19
C LYS A 159 -17.60 1.51 -14.07
N ASP A 160 -17.57 2.03 -12.84
CA ASP A 160 -17.87 3.42 -12.53
C ASP A 160 -16.58 4.20 -12.20
N ALA A 161 -16.57 5.49 -12.51
CA ALA A 161 -15.53 6.39 -12.07
C ALA A 161 -15.63 6.65 -10.56
N PRO A 162 -14.53 6.98 -9.86
CA PRO A 162 -14.59 7.42 -8.47
C PRO A 162 -15.47 8.66 -8.32
N SER A 163 -16.15 8.78 -7.18
CA SER A 163 -17.01 9.92 -6.88
C SER A 163 -16.31 11.27 -7.08
N ASN A 164 -17.04 12.29 -7.44
CA ASN A 164 -16.49 13.65 -7.52
C ASN A 164 -15.85 14.06 -6.19
N GLY A 165 -14.63 14.59 -6.24
CA GLY A 165 -13.85 14.97 -5.06
C GLY A 165 -13.06 13.81 -4.43
N ALA A 166 -13.21 12.58 -4.90
CA ALA A 166 -12.42 11.46 -4.38
C ALA A 166 -10.93 11.64 -4.68
N LEU A 167 -10.09 11.44 -3.68
CA LEU A 167 -8.63 11.49 -3.82
C LEU A 167 -8.12 10.24 -4.55
N ILE A 168 -7.27 10.44 -5.52
CA ILE A 168 -6.59 9.40 -6.30
C ILE A 168 -5.10 9.52 -5.98
N ILE A 169 -4.55 8.53 -5.29
CA ILE A 169 -3.14 8.52 -4.92
C ILE A 169 -2.51 7.26 -5.50
N LEU A 170 -1.60 7.43 -6.45
CA LEU A 170 -0.77 6.34 -6.95
C LEU A 170 0.59 6.43 -6.28
N GLU A 171 0.84 5.54 -5.34
CA GLU A 171 2.12 5.35 -4.70
C GLU A 171 3.02 4.48 -5.58
N SER A 172 4.24 4.92 -5.80
CA SER A 172 5.28 4.25 -6.57
C SER A 172 6.46 3.97 -5.64
N VAL A 173 6.72 2.69 -5.37
CA VAL A 173 7.83 2.26 -4.52
C VAL A 173 8.93 1.66 -5.38
N ILE A 174 10.15 2.17 -5.21
CA ILE A 174 11.34 1.74 -5.93
C ILE A 174 12.37 1.30 -4.90
N VAL A 175 12.80 0.07 -4.97
CA VAL A 175 13.84 -0.50 -4.11
C VAL A 175 15.00 -0.93 -5.00
N HIS A 176 16.21 -0.52 -4.62
CA HIS A 176 17.44 -0.91 -5.32
C HIS A 176 18.31 -1.82 -4.46
N THR A 177 18.98 -2.77 -5.11
CA THR A 177 20.09 -3.49 -4.47
C THR A 177 21.27 -2.52 -4.23
N PRO A 178 22.26 -2.89 -3.39
CA PRO A 178 23.48 -2.08 -3.23
C PRO A 178 24.18 -1.78 -4.56
N GLU A 179 24.07 -2.67 -5.56
CA GLU A 179 24.60 -2.48 -6.91
C GLU A 179 23.71 -1.63 -7.82
N GLN A 180 22.73 -0.92 -7.24
CA GLN A 180 21.79 -0.02 -7.94
C GLN A 180 20.90 -0.74 -8.98
N ARG A 181 20.58 -2.02 -8.75
CA ARG A 181 19.64 -2.77 -9.59
C ARG A 181 18.25 -2.68 -9.00
N LEU A 182 17.26 -2.41 -9.84
CA LEU A 182 15.85 -2.38 -9.44
C LEU A 182 15.41 -3.78 -8.96
N VAL A 183 14.86 -3.84 -7.75
CA VAL A 183 14.23 -5.04 -7.20
C VAL A 183 12.78 -5.08 -7.67
N ARG A 184 12.43 -6.10 -8.44
CA ARG A 184 11.04 -6.34 -8.84
C ARG A 184 10.28 -6.98 -7.70
N MET A 185 9.08 -6.50 -7.46
CA MET A 185 8.21 -7.00 -6.41
C MET A 185 6.82 -7.29 -6.96
N ASN A 186 6.20 -8.32 -6.41
CA ASN A 186 4.80 -8.62 -6.68
C ASN A 186 3.99 -8.14 -5.47
N ALA A 187 3.06 -7.22 -5.71
CA ALA A 187 2.09 -6.77 -4.71
C ALA A 187 0.71 -7.26 -5.15
N PHE A 188 0.06 -8.07 -4.34
CA PHE A 188 -1.27 -8.61 -4.59
C PHE A 188 -2.14 -8.43 -3.35
N ALA A 189 -3.43 -8.63 -3.48
CA ALA A 189 -4.36 -8.40 -2.38
C ALA A 189 -5.49 -9.42 -2.36
N TYR A 190 -5.70 -10.03 -1.19
CA TYR A 190 -6.96 -10.69 -0.85
C TYR A 190 -7.98 -9.63 -0.49
N ASN A 191 -9.19 -9.74 -1.04
CA ASN A 191 -10.26 -8.78 -0.82
C ASN A 191 -11.55 -9.48 -0.39
N ALA A 192 -12.18 -9.00 0.69
CA ALA A 192 -13.45 -9.49 1.17
C ALA A 192 -14.32 -8.35 1.68
N TYR A 193 -15.63 -8.58 1.79
CA TYR A 193 -16.50 -7.75 2.61
C TYR A 193 -16.76 -8.41 3.96
N SER A 194 -16.74 -7.61 5.00
CA SER A 194 -17.05 -8.12 6.34
C SER A 194 -18.49 -8.64 6.40
N ASN A 195 -18.63 -9.82 6.95
CA ASN A 195 -19.91 -10.44 7.33
C ASN A 195 -20.12 -10.44 8.85
N GLY A 196 -19.32 -9.67 9.60
CA GLY A 196 -19.35 -9.63 11.06
C GLY A 196 -18.57 -10.76 11.73
N SER A 197 -17.88 -11.62 10.97
CA SER A 197 -17.02 -12.67 11.52
C SER A 197 -15.65 -12.12 11.91
N LYS A 198 -14.95 -12.81 12.80
CA LYS A 198 -13.53 -12.59 13.10
C LYS A 198 -12.61 -13.46 12.24
N ILE A 199 -13.15 -14.39 11.46
CA ILE A 199 -12.38 -15.34 10.66
C ILE A 199 -12.79 -15.21 9.20
N TYR A 200 -11.80 -15.00 8.34
CA TYR A 200 -11.94 -14.92 6.88
C TYR A 200 -11.03 -15.96 6.24
N THR A 201 -11.54 -16.61 5.20
CA THR A 201 -10.82 -17.64 4.45
C THR A 201 -10.82 -17.29 2.96
N ASN A 202 -10.11 -18.09 2.15
CA ASN A 202 -10.14 -17.90 0.69
C ASN A 202 -11.56 -18.02 0.09
N GLN A 203 -12.51 -18.63 0.79
CA GLN A 203 -13.90 -18.70 0.34
C GLN A 203 -14.63 -17.34 0.44
N ASN A 204 -14.15 -16.43 1.27
CA ASN A 204 -14.71 -15.09 1.40
C ASN A 204 -14.12 -14.10 0.38
N ASN A 205 -13.11 -14.54 -0.42
CA ASN A 205 -12.51 -13.68 -1.44
C ASN A 205 -13.56 -13.23 -2.48
N ILE A 206 -13.46 -11.98 -2.90
CA ILE A 206 -14.32 -11.41 -3.95
C ILE A 206 -13.69 -11.75 -5.31
N PRO A 207 -14.27 -12.69 -6.09
CA PRO A 207 -13.61 -13.22 -7.30
C PRO A 207 -13.34 -12.16 -8.36
N MET A 208 -14.16 -11.10 -8.44
CA MET A 208 -13.98 -10.00 -9.41
C MET A 208 -12.71 -9.18 -9.19
N TYR A 209 -12.13 -9.24 -7.98
CA TYR A 209 -10.90 -8.52 -7.65
C TYR A 209 -9.63 -9.36 -7.78
N GLY A 210 -9.76 -10.60 -8.25
CA GLY A 210 -8.69 -11.55 -8.43
C GLY A 210 -8.92 -12.82 -7.60
N MET A 211 -8.13 -13.83 -7.90
CA MET A 211 -8.16 -15.13 -7.20
C MET A 211 -7.03 -15.24 -6.18
N ASP A 212 -6.42 -14.10 -5.82
CA ASP A 212 -5.35 -14.09 -4.84
C ASP A 212 -5.90 -14.52 -3.48
N GLY A 213 -5.31 -15.57 -2.94
CA GLY A 213 -5.70 -16.11 -1.65
C GLY A 213 -4.97 -15.43 -0.50
N ILE A 214 -5.30 -15.86 0.71
CA ILE A 214 -4.54 -15.50 1.91
C ILE A 214 -3.28 -16.35 1.94
N GLU A 215 -2.14 -15.75 1.62
CA GLU A 215 -0.84 -16.39 1.76
C GLU A 215 -0.40 -16.42 3.22
N LYS A 216 0.48 -17.34 3.57
CA LYS A 216 1.09 -17.33 4.89
C LYS A 216 2.02 -16.13 5.04
N GLU A 217 2.14 -15.60 6.25
CA GLU A 217 3.07 -14.53 6.57
C GLU A 217 4.52 -14.88 6.19
N GLU A 218 4.95 -16.11 6.41
CA GLU A 218 6.29 -16.62 6.08
C GLU A 218 6.57 -16.79 4.57
N ASP A 219 5.50 -16.83 3.74
CA ASP A 219 5.59 -16.98 2.29
C ASP A 219 5.65 -15.61 1.57
N CYS A 220 5.51 -14.49 2.30
CA CYS A 220 5.55 -13.13 1.78
C CYS A 220 6.68 -12.33 2.42
N SER A 221 7.13 -11.28 1.75
CA SER A 221 8.10 -10.36 2.33
C SER A 221 7.47 -9.58 3.48
N TYR A 222 6.24 -9.07 3.26
CA TYR A 222 5.41 -8.50 4.31
C TYR A 222 3.93 -8.46 3.90
N GLN A 223 3.07 -8.26 4.90
CA GLN A 223 1.62 -8.14 4.71
C GLN A 223 1.07 -6.96 5.51
N ASN A 224 0.12 -6.24 4.93
CA ASN A 224 -0.62 -5.15 5.57
C ASN A 224 -2.13 -5.42 5.48
N LEU A 225 -2.83 -5.30 6.59
CA LEU A 225 -4.28 -5.44 6.64
C LEU A 225 -4.94 -4.06 6.69
N PHE A 226 -5.88 -3.83 5.78
CA PHE A 226 -6.74 -2.65 5.78
C PHE A 226 -8.18 -3.08 6.04
N VAL A 227 -8.85 -2.39 6.95
CA VAL A 227 -10.28 -2.55 7.21
C VAL A 227 -10.94 -1.18 6.99
N ASN A 228 -11.87 -1.11 6.07
CA ASN A 228 -12.51 0.15 5.66
C ASN A 228 -11.48 1.24 5.30
N GLY A 229 -10.40 0.85 4.63
CA GLY A 229 -9.28 1.72 4.23
C GLY A 229 -8.30 2.06 5.36
N ILE A 230 -8.57 1.68 6.60
CA ILE A 230 -7.70 1.96 7.75
C ILE A 230 -6.70 0.82 7.92
N LEU A 231 -5.41 1.15 7.88
CA LEU A 231 -4.32 0.21 8.18
C LEU A 231 -4.44 -0.27 9.62
N GLN A 232 -4.44 -1.59 9.80
CA GLN A 232 -4.60 -2.23 11.10
C GLN A 232 -3.24 -2.49 11.76
N PRO A 233 -3.13 -2.27 13.08
CA PRO A 233 -1.98 -2.73 13.86
C PRO A 233 -1.80 -4.25 13.74
N HIS A 234 -0.56 -4.73 13.59
CA HIS A 234 -0.27 -6.16 13.41
C HIS A 234 -0.75 -7.02 14.59
N ILE A 235 -0.84 -6.45 15.79
CA ILE A 235 -1.35 -7.16 16.97
C ILE A 235 -2.85 -7.50 16.86
N ASN A 236 -3.59 -6.74 16.05
CA ASN A 236 -5.05 -6.89 15.89
C ASN A 236 -5.46 -8.09 15.05
N TYR A 237 -4.52 -8.77 14.41
CA TYR A 237 -4.82 -9.90 13.54
C TYR A 237 -3.72 -10.96 13.54
N CYS A 238 -4.04 -12.10 12.96
CA CYS A 238 -3.10 -13.19 12.73
C CYS A 238 -3.41 -13.81 11.37
N ILE A 239 -2.37 -14.06 10.60
CA ILE A 239 -2.48 -14.68 9.29
C ILE A 239 -1.96 -16.12 9.40
N ARG A 240 -2.76 -17.05 8.92
CA ARG A 240 -2.40 -18.46 8.77
C ARG A 240 -2.66 -18.88 7.35
N LYS A 241 -2.20 -20.06 6.96
CA LYS A 241 -2.48 -20.59 5.63
C LYS A 241 -3.98 -20.53 5.32
N ASN A 242 -4.34 -19.77 4.28
CA ASN A 242 -5.72 -19.60 3.82
C ASN A 242 -6.68 -18.98 4.85
N CYS A 243 -6.18 -18.31 5.90
CA CYS A 243 -7.01 -17.81 6.98
C CYS A 243 -6.47 -16.52 7.59
N LEU A 244 -7.32 -15.50 7.66
CA LEU A 244 -7.13 -14.25 8.41
C LEU A 244 -8.02 -14.29 9.64
N ILE A 245 -7.46 -14.02 10.81
CA ILE A 245 -8.15 -14.06 12.10
C ILE A 245 -7.97 -12.71 12.79
N PHE A 246 -9.08 -12.04 13.11
CA PHE A 246 -9.06 -10.84 13.95
C PHE A 246 -8.94 -11.21 15.43
N ARG A 247 -8.05 -10.52 16.15
CA ARG A 247 -7.79 -10.70 17.58
C ARG A 247 -8.43 -9.62 18.44
N THR A 248 -9.04 -8.61 17.82
CA THR A 248 -9.77 -7.53 18.48
C THR A 248 -11.02 -8.05 19.21
N GLU A 249 -11.52 -7.35 20.23
CA GLU A 249 -12.76 -7.69 20.90
C GLU A 249 -13.95 -7.66 19.95
N ASP A 250 -14.01 -6.61 19.12
CA ASP A 250 -15.06 -6.44 18.12
C ASP A 250 -14.66 -7.05 16.76
N SER A 251 -15.66 -7.47 16.01
CA SER A 251 -15.53 -7.87 14.62
C SER A 251 -15.56 -6.63 13.71
N PRO A 252 -14.97 -6.67 12.51
CA PRO A 252 -15.18 -5.63 11.53
C PRO A 252 -16.66 -5.41 11.23
N THR A 253 -17.07 -4.14 11.10
CA THR A 253 -18.46 -3.78 10.79
C THR A 253 -18.92 -4.48 9.51
N ILE A 254 -20.14 -5.00 9.50
CA ILE A 254 -20.74 -5.68 8.35
C ILE A 254 -20.62 -4.78 7.10
N ASN A 255 -20.25 -5.37 5.97
CA ASN A 255 -19.96 -4.74 4.68
C ASN A 255 -18.71 -3.83 4.65
N ALA A 256 -17.95 -3.73 5.74
CA ALA A 256 -16.64 -3.05 5.66
C ALA A 256 -15.71 -3.78 4.69
N PRO A 257 -15.05 -3.10 3.76
CA PRO A 257 -14.01 -3.71 2.93
C PRO A 257 -12.85 -4.19 3.79
N ILE A 258 -12.41 -5.41 3.54
CA ILE A 258 -11.22 -6.04 4.13
C ILE A 258 -10.25 -6.29 2.99
N THR A 259 -9.07 -5.67 3.06
CA THR A 259 -8.00 -5.85 2.06
C THR A 259 -6.74 -6.30 2.78
N LEU A 260 -6.29 -7.52 2.53
CA LEU A 260 -4.98 -8.00 2.97
C LEU A 260 -4.02 -7.88 1.79
N GLN A 261 -3.16 -6.88 1.85
CA GLN A 261 -2.07 -6.70 0.91
C GLN A 261 -0.92 -7.63 1.28
N SER A 262 -0.39 -8.33 0.28
CA SER A 262 0.83 -9.12 0.39
C SER A 262 1.84 -8.59 -0.61
N VAL A 263 3.05 -8.34 -0.16
CA VAL A 263 4.17 -7.94 -1.03
C VAL A 263 5.24 -9.00 -0.94
N ASP A 264 5.66 -9.48 -2.10
CA ASP A 264 6.72 -10.46 -2.23
C ASP A 264 7.85 -9.93 -3.10
N SER A 265 9.07 -10.12 -2.64
CA SER A 265 10.24 -9.76 -3.41
C SER A 265 10.57 -10.88 -4.40
N ALA A 266 10.35 -10.64 -5.67
CA ALA A 266 11.00 -11.46 -6.69
C ALA A 266 12.52 -11.30 -6.56
N ILE A 267 13.26 -12.39 -6.56
CA ILE A 267 14.74 -12.37 -6.55
C ILE A 267 15.21 -11.40 -7.64
N ALA A 268 16.11 -10.49 -7.30
CA ALA A 268 16.71 -9.55 -8.23
C ALA A 268 17.28 -10.32 -9.45
N ILE A 269 16.61 -10.24 -10.59
CA ILE A 269 17.05 -10.91 -11.81
C ILE A 269 17.99 -9.96 -12.55
N PRO A 270 19.17 -10.40 -12.99
CA PRO A 270 20.00 -9.64 -13.90
C PRO A 270 19.21 -9.32 -15.16
N TYR A 271 19.37 -8.11 -15.68
CA TYR A 271 18.77 -7.66 -16.92
C TYR A 271 18.93 -8.72 -18.02
N CYS A 272 17.84 -9.20 -18.53
CA CYS A 272 17.59 -10.07 -19.66
C CYS A 272 17.21 -11.52 -19.33
N LYS A 273 15.97 -11.85 -19.71
CA LYS A 273 15.35 -13.19 -19.85
C LYS A 273 15.07 -13.99 -18.55
N THR A 274 13.85 -13.77 -18.03
CA THR A 274 12.91 -14.80 -17.57
C THR A 274 13.46 -16.05 -16.87
N GLN A 275 13.45 -16.03 -15.54
CA GLN A 275 13.08 -17.20 -14.74
C GLN A 275 12.41 -16.72 -13.46
N PHE A 276 11.09 -16.57 -13.53
CA PHE A 276 10.26 -16.47 -12.32
C PHE A 276 10.16 -17.87 -11.70
N SER A 277 9.97 -17.95 -10.38
CA SER A 277 9.53 -19.21 -9.80
C SER A 277 8.31 -19.69 -10.59
N GLU A 278 8.12 -20.98 -10.79
CA GLU A 278 6.99 -21.52 -11.57
C GLU A 278 5.64 -20.97 -11.08
N LYS A 279 5.50 -20.69 -9.77
CA LYS A 279 4.32 -20.08 -9.16
C LYS A 279 4.14 -18.60 -9.56
N ALA A 280 5.21 -17.81 -9.52
CA ALA A 280 5.17 -16.40 -9.94
C ALA A 280 5.00 -16.31 -11.46
N LEU A 281 5.63 -17.22 -12.23
CA LEU A 281 5.48 -17.30 -13.68
C LEU A 281 4.06 -17.73 -14.08
N ALA A 282 3.44 -18.66 -13.36
CA ALA A 282 2.06 -19.08 -13.57
C ALA A 282 1.07 -17.94 -13.24
N HIS A 283 1.32 -17.19 -12.18
CA HIS A 283 0.52 -16.03 -11.80
C HIS A 283 0.66 -14.92 -12.83
N TRP A 284 1.90 -14.59 -13.25
CA TRP A 284 2.17 -13.62 -14.32
C TRP A 284 1.62 -14.03 -15.67
N LYS A 285 1.75 -15.30 -16.07
CA LYS A 285 1.15 -15.82 -17.30
C LYS A 285 -0.38 -15.68 -17.28
N LYS A 286 -1.01 -15.90 -16.13
CA LYS A 286 -2.46 -15.77 -15.98
C LYS A 286 -2.93 -14.31 -16.12
N ILE A 287 -2.18 -13.35 -15.56
CA ILE A 287 -2.47 -11.91 -15.68
C ILE A 287 -2.18 -11.41 -17.10
N TYR A 288 -1.09 -11.85 -17.74
CA TYR A 288 -0.69 -11.38 -19.06
C TYR A 288 -1.43 -12.09 -20.21
N GLN A 289 -1.82 -13.35 -20.07
CA GLN A 289 -2.61 -14.05 -21.09
C GLN A 289 -4.04 -13.51 -21.18
N THR A 290 -4.59 -12.94 -20.10
CA THR A 290 -5.88 -12.25 -20.14
C THR A 290 -5.79 -10.88 -20.85
N ASN A 291 -4.60 -10.31 -20.96
CA ASN A 291 -4.41 -8.97 -21.56
C ASN A 291 -3.84 -8.99 -23.00
N GLN A 292 -3.37 -10.12 -23.54
CA GLN A 292 -2.89 -10.21 -24.93
C GLN A 292 -3.99 -10.31 -25.99
N TYR A 293 -5.26 -10.45 -25.60
CA TYR A 293 -6.39 -10.40 -26.55
C TYR A 293 -6.83 -9.01 -26.98
N LEU A 294 -6.12 -7.94 -26.58
CA LEU A 294 -6.48 -6.57 -26.91
C LEU A 294 -5.47 -5.81 -27.80
N ASP A 295 -4.39 -6.44 -28.24
CA ASP A 295 -3.33 -5.75 -29.04
C ASP A 295 -3.25 -6.23 -30.51
N ASP A 296 -4.09 -7.18 -30.94
CA ASP A 296 -4.09 -7.68 -32.34
C ASP A 296 -5.31 -7.21 -33.18
N SER A 297 -5.94 -6.09 -32.83
CA SER A 297 -6.96 -5.49 -33.67
C SER A 297 -6.79 -3.97 -33.75
N THR A 298 -5.80 -3.51 -34.51
CA THR A 298 -5.82 -2.33 -35.43
C THR A 298 -4.51 -2.25 -36.17
#